data_4b62d300705a21b4ceaa1f90b6d48ece
#
_entry.id   4b62d300705a21b4ceaa1f90b6d48ece
#
_cell.length_a   1.000
_cell.length_b   1.000
_cell.length_c   1.000
_cell.angle_alpha   90.00
_cell.angle_beta   90.00
_cell.angle_gamma   90.00
#
_symmetry.space_group_name_H-M   'P 1'
#
loop_
_entity.id
_entity.type
_entity.pdbx_description
1 polymer ?
#
loop_
_entity_poly.entity_id
_entity_poly.type
_entity_poly.pdbx_seq_one_letter_code
_entity_poly.pdbx_strand_id
1 'polypeptide(L)'
;MLPSYKNYPYLQQLSKECFNISNDDKNYRIDEQVVKIINKAKTIIEEENGLVVKDKIFLNGYSSSGVFAQRFALLHPDIIETAWIGGASGSIPIPTDDFVYPLGIADYESLTGKKFDLESYSNIKFRYYVGEFETQNKSDSRVDDFGHPAPMHDMSYFNRSVPTEVGKYQRMTLGTEMFTRAENTIKILESMGIDISHQIIWARSHNNRSGIGVNELGDRFINDTYNSTIENYNINLGRTR
;
A
#
# COMPACT_ATOMS: atom_id res chain seq x y z
N MET A 1 -6.88 6.71 21.19
CA MET A 1 -7.35 7.91 20.45
C MET A 1 -6.15 8.42 19.66
N LEU A 2 -6.17 8.34 18.34
CA LEU A 2 -5.09 8.86 17.51
C LEU A 2 -5.01 10.39 17.70
N PRO A 3 -3.79 10.97 17.75
CA PRO A 3 -3.65 12.39 18.01
C PRO A 3 -4.29 13.23 16.92
N SER A 4 -4.73 14.45 17.30
CA SER A 4 -5.39 15.36 16.37
C SER A 4 -4.47 15.69 15.19
N TYR A 5 -4.90 15.34 13.99
CA TYR A 5 -4.20 15.51 12.71
C TYR A 5 -4.01 16.97 12.27
N LYS A 6 -4.22 17.96 13.15
CA LYS A 6 -4.17 19.37 12.75
C LYS A 6 -2.81 19.81 12.20
N ASN A 7 -1.74 19.18 12.65
CA ASN A 7 -0.38 19.58 12.26
C ASN A 7 0.28 18.65 11.24
N TYR A 8 -0.20 17.39 11.10
CA TYR A 8 0.37 16.37 10.22
C TYR A 8 -0.74 15.57 9.54
N PRO A 9 -1.37 16.11 8.49
CA PRO A 9 -2.64 15.59 7.98
C PRO A 9 -2.59 14.22 7.32
N TYR A 10 -1.43 13.64 7.03
CA TYR A 10 -1.33 12.37 6.27
C TYR A 10 -0.34 11.35 6.83
N LEU A 11 -0.05 11.42 8.12
CA LEU A 11 0.78 10.42 8.79
C LEU A 11 0.22 9.01 8.66
N GLN A 12 -1.12 8.87 8.70
CA GLN A 12 -1.81 7.60 8.48
C GLN A 12 -1.62 7.02 7.07
N GLN A 13 -1.00 7.76 6.18
CA GLN A 13 -0.64 7.30 4.83
C GLN A 13 0.87 7.18 4.65
N LEU A 14 1.67 7.28 5.71
CA LEU A 14 3.12 7.33 5.64
C LEU A 14 3.60 8.40 4.66
N SER A 15 3.12 9.63 4.83
CA SER A 15 3.59 10.76 4.04
C SER A 15 5.05 11.11 4.39
N LYS A 16 5.71 11.88 3.54
CA LYS A 16 7.13 12.25 3.71
C LYS A 16 7.40 12.99 5.02
N GLU A 17 6.39 13.64 5.59
CA GLU A 17 6.48 14.31 6.88
C GLU A 17 6.87 13.37 8.02
N CYS A 18 6.52 12.07 7.95
CA CYS A 18 6.93 11.08 8.94
C CYS A 18 8.45 10.96 9.12
N PHE A 19 9.22 11.40 8.13
CA PHE A 19 10.69 11.36 8.15
C PHE A 19 11.29 12.70 8.52
N ASN A 20 10.55 13.81 8.36
CA ASN A 20 11.06 15.18 8.48
C ASN A 20 10.66 15.89 9.78
N ILE A 21 9.90 15.23 10.64
CA ILE A 21 9.56 15.73 11.99
C ILE A 21 10.66 15.38 12.98
N SER A 22 10.65 16.04 14.15
CA SER A 22 11.61 15.75 15.21
C SER A 22 11.54 14.26 15.61
N ASN A 23 12.69 13.65 15.83
CA ASN A 23 12.78 12.26 16.31
C ASN A 23 12.19 12.05 17.72
N ASP A 24 11.96 13.12 18.47
CA ASP A 24 11.23 13.10 19.75
C ASP A 24 9.72 13.14 19.56
N ASP A 25 9.21 13.41 18.34
CA ASP A 25 7.78 13.38 18.05
C ASP A 25 7.29 11.92 17.97
N LYS A 26 6.19 11.64 18.66
CA LYS A 26 5.56 10.31 18.66
C LYS A 26 5.14 9.79 17.29
N ASN A 27 5.10 10.66 16.29
CA ASN A 27 4.76 10.31 14.92
C ASN A 27 6.00 10.14 14.03
N TYR A 28 7.20 10.35 14.58
CA TYR A 28 8.44 10.11 13.83
C TYR A 28 8.59 8.64 13.48
N ARG A 29 8.86 8.36 12.21
CA ARG A 29 9.07 7.00 11.70
C ARG A 29 7.99 6.02 12.19
N ILE A 30 6.71 6.34 11.92
CA ILE A 30 5.58 5.45 12.25
C ILE A 30 5.76 4.07 11.59
N ASP A 31 6.37 4.01 10.42
CA ASP A 31 6.74 2.77 9.74
C ASP A 31 7.60 1.86 10.63
N GLU A 32 8.66 2.37 11.21
CA GLU A 32 9.53 1.62 12.14
C GLU A 32 8.81 1.24 13.45
N GLN A 33 7.89 2.08 13.91
CA GLN A 33 7.08 1.75 15.09
C GLN A 33 6.16 0.56 14.80
N VAL A 34 5.57 0.49 13.60
CA VAL A 34 4.75 -0.64 13.17
C VAL A 34 5.61 -1.92 13.07
N VAL A 35 6.83 -1.84 12.53
CA VAL A 35 7.77 -2.99 12.52
C VAL A 35 8.04 -3.50 13.93
N LYS A 36 8.30 -2.61 14.89
CA LYS A 36 8.52 -3.00 16.30
C LYS A 36 7.27 -3.66 16.90
N ILE A 37 6.08 -3.18 16.59
CA ILE A 37 4.82 -3.79 17.05
C ILE A 37 4.66 -5.19 16.47
N ILE A 38 4.92 -5.36 15.17
CA ILE A 38 4.86 -6.66 14.49
C ILE A 38 5.82 -7.65 15.15
N ASN A 39 7.07 -7.25 15.36
CA ASN A 39 8.08 -8.13 15.98
C ASN A 39 7.70 -8.49 17.42
N LYS A 40 7.20 -7.54 18.20
CA LYS A 40 6.72 -7.82 19.56
C LYS A 40 5.52 -8.76 19.57
N ALA A 41 4.59 -8.59 18.64
CA ALA A 41 3.44 -9.49 18.51
C ALA A 41 3.87 -10.92 18.15
N LYS A 42 4.83 -11.09 17.23
CA LYS A 42 5.40 -12.40 16.90
C LYS A 42 6.00 -13.07 18.15
N THR A 43 6.85 -12.35 18.86
CA THR A 43 7.47 -12.86 20.11
C THR A 43 6.41 -13.32 21.12
N ILE A 44 5.36 -12.53 21.35
CA ILE A 44 4.28 -12.89 22.28
C ILE A 44 3.56 -14.17 21.83
N ILE A 45 3.25 -14.29 20.53
CA ILE A 45 2.58 -15.47 19.99
C ILE A 45 3.45 -16.71 20.16
N GLU A 46 4.75 -16.62 19.94
CA GLU A 46 5.69 -17.73 20.10
C GLU A 46 5.85 -18.13 21.57
N GLU A 47 6.04 -17.17 22.46
CA GLU A 47 6.24 -17.42 23.90
C GLU A 47 4.98 -17.97 24.57
N GLU A 48 3.79 -17.43 24.25
CA GLU A 48 2.54 -17.82 24.92
C GLU A 48 1.90 -19.08 24.35
N ASN A 49 2.12 -19.37 23.06
CA ASN A 49 1.42 -20.47 22.38
C ASN A 49 2.35 -21.58 21.89
N GLY A 50 3.66 -21.43 22.00
CA GLY A 50 4.63 -22.39 21.49
C GLY A 50 4.61 -22.55 19.97
N LEU A 51 4.12 -21.53 19.25
CA LEU A 51 4.02 -21.52 17.79
C LEU A 51 5.28 -20.90 17.19
N VAL A 52 5.64 -21.34 16.00
CA VAL A 52 6.65 -20.67 15.18
C VAL A 52 5.94 -19.73 14.22
N VAL A 53 6.22 -18.43 14.32
CA VAL A 53 5.63 -17.42 13.46
C VAL A 53 6.55 -17.16 12.26
N LYS A 54 6.00 -17.10 11.06
CA LYS A 54 6.75 -16.77 9.85
C LYS A 54 7.39 -15.39 9.94
N ASP A 55 8.56 -15.24 9.32
CA ASP A 55 9.27 -13.96 9.26
C ASP A 55 8.52 -12.91 8.46
N LYS A 56 7.90 -13.31 7.35
CA LYS A 56 7.11 -12.43 6.49
C LYS A 56 5.64 -12.42 6.90
N ILE A 57 5.00 -11.25 6.68
CA ILE A 57 3.59 -11.02 7.01
C ILE A 57 2.74 -10.85 5.76
N PHE A 58 1.44 -11.05 5.93
CA PHE A 58 0.41 -10.60 5.00
C PHE A 58 -0.05 -9.21 5.41
N LEU A 59 -0.07 -8.30 4.44
CA LEU A 59 -0.45 -6.93 4.65
C LEU A 59 -1.77 -6.64 3.91
N ASN A 60 -2.76 -6.10 4.60
CA ASN A 60 -4.02 -5.70 3.99
C ASN A 60 -4.37 -4.27 4.35
N GLY A 61 -4.82 -3.50 3.35
CA GLY A 61 -5.27 -2.13 3.55
C GLY A 61 -6.29 -1.70 2.51
N TYR A 62 -7.22 -0.83 2.93
CA TYR A 62 -8.24 -0.26 2.06
C TYR A 62 -8.27 1.26 2.18
N SER A 63 -8.42 1.98 1.05
CA SER A 63 -8.49 3.43 1.03
C SER A 63 -7.22 4.06 1.66
N SER A 64 -7.34 4.88 2.68
CA SER A 64 -6.21 5.49 3.38
C SER A 64 -5.23 4.46 3.97
N SER A 65 -5.74 3.33 4.52
CA SER A 65 -4.88 2.24 4.96
C SER A 65 -4.30 1.43 3.79
N GLY A 66 -4.93 1.45 2.61
CA GLY A 66 -4.35 0.92 1.38
C GLY A 66 -3.15 1.74 0.91
N VAL A 67 -3.25 3.07 1.00
CA VAL A 67 -2.10 3.96 0.74
C VAL A 67 -0.98 3.71 1.75
N PHE A 68 -1.31 3.52 3.03
CA PHE A 68 -0.32 3.12 4.04
C PHE A 68 0.35 1.80 3.66
N ALA A 69 -0.43 0.78 3.33
CA ALA A 69 0.05 -0.56 3.04
C ALA A 69 1.05 -0.58 1.86
N GLN A 70 0.72 0.08 0.74
CA GLN A 70 1.64 0.10 -0.41
C GLN A 70 2.96 0.86 -0.12
N ARG A 71 2.90 1.93 0.68
CA ARG A 71 4.10 2.68 1.09
C ARG A 71 4.90 1.93 2.15
N PHE A 72 4.22 1.23 3.04
CA PHE A 72 4.87 0.36 4.03
C PHE A 72 5.60 -0.80 3.34
N ALA A 73 4.99 -1.40 2.31
CA ALA A 73 5.64 -2.44 1.50
C ALA A 73 6.87 -1.90 0.74
N LEU A 74 6.84 -0.64 0.29
CA LEU A 74 8.02 0.01 -0.30
C LEU A 74 9.14 0.22 0.72
N LEU A 75 8.79 0.59 1.96
CA LEU A 75 9.76 0.92 3.01
C LEU A 75 10.36 -0.32 3.68
N HIS A 76 9.59 -1.40 3.77
CA HIS A 76 9.94 -2.63 4.49
C HIS A 76 9.64 -3.89 3.66
N PRO A 77 10.21 -4.01 2.45
CA PRO A 77 9.89 -5.12 1.55
C PRO A 77 10.34 -6.48 2.10
N ASP A 78 11.35 -6.49 2.95
CA ASP A 78 11.97 -7.67 3.55
C ASP A 78 11.01 -8.47 4.45
N ILE A 79 10.04 -7.81 5.07
CA ILE A 79 9.09 -8.44 5.99
C ILE A 79 7.71 -8.74 5.38
N ILE A 80 7.49 -8.44 4.09
CA ILE A 80 6.19 -8.63 3.44
C ILE A 80 6.21 -9.85 2.51
N GLU A 81 5.25 -10.74 2.64
CA GLU A 81 5.01 -11.85 1.70
C GLU A 81 3.99 -11.47 0.64
N THR A 82 2.86 -10.93 1.07
CA THR A 82 1.77 -10.53 0.18
C THR A 82 1.15 -9.23 0.66
N ALA A 83 0.82 -8.34 -0.25
CA ALA A 83 0.13 -7.09 0.01
C ALA A 83 -1.20 -7.01 -0.76
N TRP A 84 -2.33 -6.99 -0.03
CA TRP A 84 -3.68 -6.80 -0.57
C TRP A 84 -4.11 -5.36 -0.35
N ILE A 85 -4.30 -4.63 -1.43
CA ILE A 85 -4.45 -3.18 -1.41
C ILE A 85 -5.71 -2.80 -2.18
N GLY A 86 -6.71 -2.30 -1.47
CA GLY A 86 -7.97 -1.88 -2.05
C GLY A 86 -8.17 -0.37 -2.04
N GLY A 87 -8.82 0.16 -3.09
CA GLY A 87 -9.21 1.57 -3.18
C GLY A 87 -8.04 2.56 -3.10
N ALA A 88 -6.84 2.16 -3.52
CA ALA A 88 -5.62 2.97 -3.46
C ALA A 88 -4.78 2.89 -4.75
N SER A 89 -5.39 2.42 -5.84
CA SER A 89 -4.67 2.13 -7.09
C SER A 89 -4.16 3.38 -7.83
N GLY A 90 -4.62 4.58 -7.45
CA GLY A 90 -4.23 5.82 -8.13
C GLY A 90 -2.79 6.29 -7.85
N SER A 91 -2.08 5.69 -6.88
CA SER A 91 -0.74 6.12 -6.45
C SER A 91 0.18 4.95 -6.11
N ILE A 92 0.15 3.90 -6.91
CA ILE A 92 1.01 2.73 -6.73
C ILE A 92 2.48 3.15 -6.88
N PRO A 93 3.35 2.87 -5.90
CA PRO A 93 4.77 3.18 -6.01
C PRO A 93 5.47 2.38 -7.12
N ILE A 94 6.43 3.01 -7.77
CA ILE A 94 7.32 2.37 -8.75
C ILE A 94 8.74 2.43 -8.18
N PRO A 95 9.44 1.30 -7.99
CA PRO A 95 10.78 1.29 -7.40
C PRO A 95 11.84 1.75 -8.43
N THR A 96 11.80 3.02 -8.80
CA THR A 96 12.71 3.69 -9.73
C THR A 96 13.31 4.95 -9.11
N ASP A 97 14.53 5.28 -9.51
CA ASP A 97 15.21 6.52 -9.12
C ASP A 97 14.70 7.76 -9.88
N ASP A 98 13.76 7.60 -10.80
CA ASP A 98 13.13 8.73 -11.50
C ASP A 98 12.23 9.56 -10.58
N PHE A 99 11.76 8.97 -9.50
CA PHE A 99 10.84 9.61 -8.56
C PHE A 99 11.32 9.54 -7.11
N VAL A 100 11.04 10.59 -6.37
CA VAL A 100 11.19 10.59 -4.91
C VAL A 100 10.01 9.87 -4.23
N TYR A 101 10.21 9.47 -2.98
CA TYR A 101 9.16 8.97 -2.10
C TYR A 101 7.95 9.95 -2.07
N PRO A 102 6.70 9.50 -2.13
CA PRO A 102 6.26 8.10 -1.98
C PRO A 102 6.03 7.34 -3.30
N LEU A 103 6.37 7.88 -4.45
CA LEU A 103 6.14 7.25 -5.74
C LEU A 103 7.32 6.44 -6.25
N GLY A 104 8.51 6.76 -5.82
CA GLY A 104 9.75 6.11 -6.21
C GLY A 104 10.75 6.03 -5.05
N ILE A 105 12.00 5.77 -5.39
CA ILE A 105 13.07 5.47 -4.45
C ILE A 105 14.27 6.42 -4.53
N ALA A 106 14.23 7.48 -5.34
CA ALA A 106 15.35 8.40 -5.57
C ALA A 106 15.93 8.99 -4.27
N ASP A 107 15.13 9.18 -3.25
CA ASP A 107 15.55 9.70 -1.93
C ASP A 107 15.43 8.65 -0.81
N TYR A 108 15.22 7.37 -1.15
CA TYR A 108 14.99 6.29 -0.20
C TYR A 108 16.13 6.16 0.83
N GLU A 109 17.38 6.13 0.35
CA GLU A 109 18.55 6.00 1.23
C GLU A 109 18.69 7.21 2.17
N SER A 110 18.38 8.41 1.70
CA SER A 110 18.42 9.62 2.52
C SER A 110 17.32 9.65 3.59
N LEU A 111 16.16 9.04 3.31
CA LEU A 111 15.02 8.98 4.24
C LEU A 111 15.16 7.86 5.26
N THR A 112 15.68 6.71 4.85
CA THR A 112 15.69 5.49 5.66
C THR A 112 17.05 5.14 6.26
N GLY A 113 18.14 5.68 5.71
CA GLY A 113 19.50 5.30 6.02
C GLY A 113 19.91 3.94 5.45
N LYS A 114 19.09 3.34 4.57
CA LYS A 114 19.30 2.01 3.98
C LYS A 114 19.24 2.09 2.45
N LYS A 115 19.97 1.24 1.77
CA LYS A 115 19.77 1.03 0.33
C LYS A 115 18.45 0.29 0.10
N PHE A 116 17.79 0.62 -1.01
CA PHE A 116 16.56 -0.07 -1.39
C PHE A 116 16.84 -1.53 -1.76
N ASP A 117 16.06 -2.44 -1.21
CA ASP A 117 16.14 -3.86 -1.50
C ASP A 117 15.10 -4.22 -2.59
N LEU A 118 15.54 -4.09 -3.85
CA LEU A 118 14.70 -4.39 -5.00
C LEU A 118 14.37 -5.89 -5.09
N GLU A 119 15.27 -6.77 -4.65
CA GLU A 119 15.02 -8.21 -4.66
C GLU A 119 13.88 -8.57 -3.71
N SER A 120 13.93 -8.11 -2.47
CA SER A 120 12.84 -8.32 -1.52
C SER A 120 11.53 -7.70 -2.00
N TYR A 121 11.56 -6.51 -2.60
CA TYR A 121 10.37 -5.86 -3.12
C TYR A 121 9.75 -6.64 -4.29
N SER A 122 10.56 -7.15 -5.20
CA SER A 122 10.10 -7.94 -6.35
C SER A 122 9.51 -9.30 -5.95
N ASN A 123 9.87 -9.80 -4.78
CA ASN A 123 9.33 -11.04 -4.24
C ASN A 123 7.97 -10.86 -3.53
N ILE A 124 7.48 -9.63 -3.36
CA ILE A 124 6.15 -9.37 -2.79
C ILE A 124 5.07 -9.69 -3.83
N LYS A 125 4.04 -10.42 -3.41
CA LYS A 125 2.84 -10.64 -4.22
C LYS A 125 1.87 -9.50 -4.02
N PHE A 126 1.78 -8.58 -4.98
CA PHE A 126 0.85 -7.45 -4.90
C PHE A 126 -0.51 -7.81 -5.50
N ARG A 127 -1.57 -7.56 -4.76
CA ARG A 127 -2.96 -7.77 -5.16
C ARG A 127 -3.76 -6.49 -4.95
N TYR A 128 -3.95 -5.76 -6.04
CA TYR A 128 -4.73 -4.52 -6.02
C TYR A 128 -6.17 -4.78 -6.43
N TYR A 129 -7.10 -4.07 -5.81
CA TYR A 129 -8.50 -4.08 -6.21
C TYR A 129 -9.16 -2.72 -6.04
N VAL A 130 -10.14 -2.44 -6.89
CA VAL A 130 -10.83 -1.16 -6.94
C VAL A 130 -12.27 -1.38 -7.39
N GLY A 131 -13.20 -0.60 -6.87
CA GLY A 131 -14.59 -0.65 -7.31
C GLY A 131 -14.78 -0.02 -8.69
N GLU A 132 -15.61 -0.62 -9.53
CA GLU A 132 -15.92 -0.14 -10.88
C GLU A 132 -16.35 1.34 -10.89
N PHE A 133 -17.10 1.76 -9.87
CA PHE A 133 -17.63 3.12 -9.78
C PHE A 133 -16.74 4.09 -9.00
N GLU A 134 -15.55 3.68 -8.60
CA GLU A 134 -14.62 4.59 -7.93
C GLU A 134 -14.12 5.71 -8.85
N THR A 135 -14.19 5.51 -10.16
CA THR A 135 -13.79 6.51 -11.18
C THR A 135 -14.96 7.28 -11.76
N GLN A 136 -16.17 6.77 -11.66
CA GLN A 136 -17.37 7.50 -12.12
C GLN A 136 -17.76 8.60 -11.15
N ASN A 137 -16.80 9.13 -10.47
CA ASN A 137 -17.08 10.02 -9.37
C ASN A 137 -17.71 11.31 -9.80
N LYS A 138 -18.77 11.58 -9.06
CA LYS A 138 -19.35 12.90 -8.91
C LYS A 138 -18.23 13.92 -9.01
N SER A 139 -18.28 14.68 -10.09
CA SER A 139 -17.42 15.80 -10.31
C SER A 139 -17.44 16.67 -9.06
N ASP A 140 -16.39 16.58 -8.27
CA ASP A 140 -16.11 17.66 -7.36
C ASP A 140 -15.86 18.88 -8.23
N SER A 141 -16.44 20.01 -7.91
CA SER A 141 -16.22 21.28 -8.59
C SER A 141 -14.76 21.76 -8.48
N ARG A 142 -13.90 20.97 -7.84
CA ARG A 142 -12.46 21.22 -7.76
C ARG A 142 -11.80 20.81 -9.07
N VAL A 143 -10.98 21.67 -9.57
CA VAL A 143 -10.08 21.40 -10.68
C VAL A 143 -8.70 21.09 -10.12
N ASP A 144 -7.94 20.25 -10.80
CA ASP A 144 -6.54 20.04 -10.49
C ASP A 144 -5.72 21.29 -10.83
N ASP A 145 -4.42 21.25 -10.52
CA ASP A 145 -3.50 22.37 -10.82
C ASP A 145 -3.39 22.70 -12.32
N PHE A 146 -4.02 21.90 -13.19
CA PHE A 146 -4.10 22.09 -14.64
C PHE A 146 -5.49 22.52 -15.12
N GLY A 147 -6.46 22.72 -14.21
CA GLY A 147 -7.81 23.11 -14.56
C GLY A 147 -8.71 21.96 -15.01
N HIS A 148 -8.31 20.70 -14.84
CA HIS A 148 -9.14 19.55 -15.17
C HIS A 148 -10.05 19.17 -13.99
N PRO A 149 -11.32 18.76 -14.26
CA PRO A 149 -12.16 18.19 -13.21
C PRO A 149 -11.47 16.99 -12.58
N ALA A 150 -11.24 17.05 -11.26
CA ALA A 150 -10.59 15.97 -10.56
C ALA A 150 -11.61 15.14 -9.80
N PRO A 151 -11.53 13.82 -9.85
CA PRO A 151 -12.29 12.96 -8.96
C PRO A 151 -11.95 13.30 -7.50
N MET A 152 -12.97 13.46 -6.67
CA MET A 152 -12.84 13.96 -5.29
C MET A 152 -11.79 13.21 -4.45
N HIS A 153 -11.59 11.93 -4.70
CA HIS A 153 -10.61 11.11 -4.00
C HIS A 153 -9.18 11.26 -4.52
N ASP A 154 -9.03 11.58 -5.78
CA ASP A 154 -7.71 11.66 -6.40
C ASP A 154 -6.96 12.94 -5.98
N MET A 155 -7.65 14.05 -5.86
CA MET A 155 -7.06 15.36 -5.57
C MET A 155 -6.74 15.61 -4.10
N SER A 156 -7.64 15.26 -3.20
CA SER A 156 -7.42 15.50 -1.77
C SER A 156 -6.25 14.69 -1.22
N TYR A 157 -5.98 13.54 -1.81
CA TYR A 157 -4.87 12.69 -1.42
C TYR A 157 -3.56 13.05 -2.13
N PHE A 158 -3.63 13.41 -3.41
CA PHE A 158 -2.46 13.77 -4.19
C PHE A 158 -1.79 15.06 -3.71
N ASN A 159 -2.58 16.12 -3.53
CA ASN A 159 -2.02 17.44 -3.21
C ASN A 159 -1.43 17.53 -1.80
N ARG A 160 -1.69 16.55 -0.95
CA ARG A 160 -1.28 16.63 0.46
C ARG A 160 -0.33 15.52 0.89
N SER A 161 -0.28 14.41 0.18
CA SER A 161 0.58 13.26 0.52
C SER A 161 1.71 13.01 -0.46
N VAL A 162 1.71 13.72 -1.60
CA VAL A 162 2.72 13.61 -2.65
C VAL A 162 3.24 15.01 -2.99
N PRO A 163 4.55 15.21 -3.10
CA PRO A 163 5.10 16.48 -3.57
C PRO A 163 4.48 16.91 -4.90
N THR A 164 4.12 18.18 -5.04
CA THR A 164 3.36 18.70 -6.19
C THR A 164 3.99 18.34 -7.53
N GLU A 165 5.31 18.45 -7.65
CA GLU A 165 6.00 18.14 -8.91
C GLU A 165 5.96 16.65 -9.24
N VAL A 166 6.04 15.78 -8.24
CA VAL A 166 5.90 14.34 -8.41
C VAL A 166 4.48 13.98 -8.84
N GLY A 167 3.48 14.59 -8.22
CA GLY A 167 2.08 14.42 -8.61
C GLY A 167 1.78 14.90 -10.03
N LYS A 168 2.36 16.04 -10.45
CA LYS A 168 2.29 16.52 -11.83
C LYS A 168 2.88 15.52 -12.81
N TYR A 169 4.11 15.09 -12.56
CA TYR A 169 4.79 14.13 -13.42
C TYR A 169 3.99 12.83 -13.54
N GLN A 170 3.49 12.31 -12.44
CA GLN A 170 2.68 11.09 -12.43
C GLN A 170 1.45 11.22 -13.32
N ARG A 171 0.71 12.34 -13.23
CA ARG A 171 -0.44 12.59 -14.09
C ARG A 171 -0.06 12.72 -15.56
N MET A 172 1.04 13.41 -15.84
CA MET A 172 1.51 13.60 -17.22
C MET A 172 2.04 12.31 -17.85
N THR A 173 2.67 11.45 -17.08
CA THR A 173 3.35 10.25 -17.58
C THR A 173 2.47 9.00 -17.50
N LEU A 174 1.76 8.84 -16.38
CA LEU A 174 0.97 7.64 -16.13
C LEU A 174 -0.52 7.84 -16.44
N GLY A 175 -1.01 9.06 -16.49
CA GLY A 175 -2.39 9.39 -16.84
C GLY A 175 -3.13 10.22 -15.81
N THR A 176 -4.10 11.01 -16.29
CA THR A 176 -4.93 11.88 -15.43
C THR A 176 -5.98 11.10 -14.66
N GLU A 177 -6.51 10.04 -15.26
CA GLU A 177 -7.52 9.18 -14.65
C GLU A 177 -6.89 8.10 -13.79
N MET A 178 -7.51 7.81 -12.65
CA MET A 178 -7.00 6.85 -11.66
C MET A 178 -6.79 5.45 -12.27
N PHE A 179 -7.74 4.95 -13.06
CA PHE A 179 -7.61 3.63 -13.71
C PHE A 179 -6.49 3.61 -14.74
N THR A 180 -6.41 4.62 -15.59
CA THR A 180 -5.34 4.73 -16.58
C THR A 180 -3.97 4.77 -15.91
N ARG A 181 -3.83 5.51 -14.79
CA ARG A 181 -2.60 5.51 -14.00
C ARG A 181 -2.29 4.13 -13.44
N ALA A 182 -3.29 3.49 -12.82
CA ALA A 182 -3.12 2.16 -12.25
C ALA A 182 -2.66 1.16 -13.31
N GLU A 183 -3.35 1.09 -14.45
CA GLU A 183 -3.00 0.19 -15.55
C GLU A 183 -1.59 0.45 -16.09
N ASN A 184 -1.22 1.71 -16.31
CA ASN A 184 0.09 2.06 -16.81
C ASN A 184 1.18 1.74 -15.79
N THR A 185 0.93 2.01 -14.50
CA THR A 185 1.87 1.64 -13.43
C THR A 185 2.04 0.14 -13.32
N ILE A 186 0.95 -0.63 -13.40
CA ILE A 186 0.99 -2.09 -13.34
C ILE A 186 1.82 -2.65 -14.49
N LYS A 187 1.62 -2.18 -15.72
CA LYS A 187 2.43 -2.60 -16.88
C LYS A 187 3.92 -2.34 -16.66
N ILE A 188 4.27 -1.21 -16.02
CA ILE A 188 5.68 -0.92 -15.69
C ILE A 188 6.17 -1.93 -14.65
N LEU A 189 5.43 -2.18 -13.58
CA LEU A 189 5.83 -3.11 -12.52
C LEU A 189 5.94 -4.56 -13.04
N GLU A 190 5.01 -5.00 -13.89
CA GLU A 190 5.07 -6.29 -14.58
C GLU A 190 6.32 -6.41 -15.46
N SER A 191 6.68 -5.33 -16.18
CA SER A 191 7.91 -5.29 -17.01
C SER A 191 9.19 -5.36 -16.17
N MET A 192 9.12 -5.00 -14.89
CA MET A 192 10.19 -5.14 -13.90
C MET A 192 10.20 -6.53 -13.23
N GLY A 193 9.29 -7.43 -13.60
CA GLY A 193 9.18 -8.77 -13.05
C GLY A 193 8.48 -8.84 -11.68
N ILE A 194 7.74 -7.81 -11.28
CA ILE A 194 7.01 -7.77 -10.01
C ILE A 194 5.69 -8.53 -10.15
N ASP A 195 5.40 -9.45 -9.22
CA ASP A 195 4.13 -10.19 -9.16
C ASP A 195 3.00 -9.28 -8.68
N ILE A 196 2.32 -8.65 -9.61
CA ILE A 196 1.23 -7.73 -9.36
C ILE A 196 -0.02 -8.11 -10.13
N SER A 197 -1.19 -8.00 -9.49
CA SER A 197 -2.48 -8.11 -10.16
C SER A 197 -3.41 -6.98 -9.75
N HIS A 198 -4.31 -6.59 -10.64
CA HIS A 198 -5.32 -5.57 -10.40
C HIS A 198 -6.70 -6.11 -10.78
N GLN A 199 -7.63 -6.06 -9.85
CA GLN A 199 -8.99 -6.53 -10.05
C GLN A 199 -9.99 -5.37 -9.92
N ILE A 200 -10.84 -5.22 -10.93
CA ILE A 200 -12.00 -4.33 -10.87
C ILE A 200 -13.17 -5.11 -10.29
N ILE A 201 -13.79 -4.58 -9.25
CA ILE A 201 -14.96 -5.17 -8.60
C ILE A 201 -16.21 -4.53 -9.15
N TRP A 202 -16.98 -5.31 -9.88
CA TRP A 202 -18.21 -4.90 -10.55
C TRP A 202 -19.25 -4.35 -9.56
N ALA A 203 -19.96 -3.30 -9.98
CA ALA A 203 -21.06 -2.66 -9.26
C ALA A 203 -20.65 -2.14 -7.87
N ARG A 204 -19.38 -1.79 -7.65
CA ARG A 204 -18.88 -1.26 -6.38
C ARG A 204 -18.33 0.15 -6.53
N SER A 205 -18.56 0.95 -5.49
CA SER A 205 -17.97 2.28 -5.31
C SER A 205 -17.08 2.29 -4.07
N HIS A 206 -16.29 3.34 -3.90
CA HIS A 206 -15.38 3.50 -2.76
C HIS A 206 -16.07 3.43 -1.38
N ASN A 207 -17.34 3.85 -1.30
CA ASN A 207 -18.07 3.93 -0.02
C ASN A 207 -18.84 2.64 0.32
N ASN A 208 -18.69 1.58 -0.41
CA ASN A 208 -19.55 0.41 -0.26
C ASN A 208 -19.01 -0.55 0.81
N ARG A 209 -19.14 -0.15 2.07
CA ARG A 209 -18.77 -0.96 3.24
C ARG A 209 -19.61 -2.23 3.44
N SER A 210 -20.75 -2.33 2.78
CA SER A 210 -21.74 -3.40 2.98
C SER A 210 -21.84 -4.40 1.84
N GLY A 211 -20.87 -4.42 0.94
CA GLY A 211 -20.99 -5.24 -0.26
C GLY A 211 -20.35 -6.62 -0.14
N ILE A 212 -21.08 -7.61 -0.60
CA ILE A 212 -20.65 -9.01 -0.73
C ILE A 212 -19.23 -9.13 -1.35
N GLY A 213 -18.89 -8.28 -2.34
CA GLY A 213 -17.58 -8.34 -3.00
C GLY A 213 -16.36 -8.05 -2.11
N VAL A 214 -16.50 -7.20 -1.10
CA VAL A 214 -15.40 -6.95 -0.14
C VAL A 214 -15.25 -8.12 0.80
N ASN A 215 -16.36 -8.75 1.20
CA ASN A 215 -16.33 -9.96 2.01
C ASN A 215 -15.78 -11.14 1.20
N GLU A 216 -16.21 -11.32 -0.05
CA GLU A 216 -15.69 -12.38 -0.92
C GLU A 216 -14.19 -12.25 -1.21
N LEU A 217 -13.68 -11.00 -1.38
CA LEU A 217 -12.24 -10.77 -1.55
C LEU A 217 -11.50 -10.96 -0.23
N GLY A 218 -12.08 -10.52 0.88
CA GLY A 218 -11.56 -10.79 2.21
C GLY A 218 -11.51 -12.28 2.50
N ASP A 219 -12.59 -13.01 2.15
CA ASP A 219 -12.67 -14.46 2.30
C ASP A 219 -11.66 -15.17 1.39
N ARG A 220 -11.48 -14.74 0.14
CA ARG A 220 -10.44 -15.24 -0.75
C ARG A 220 -9.05 -14.96 -0.20
N PHE A 221 -8.80 -13.73 0.25
CA PHE A 221 -7.54 -13.36 0.88
C PHE A 221 -7.26 -14.24 2.10
N ILE A 222 -8.22 -14.40 3.00
CA ILE A 222 -8.11 -15.25 4.18
C ILE A 222 -7.91 -16.70 3.75
N ASN A 223 -8.68 -17.21 2.80
CA ASN A 223 -8.57 -18.58 2.31
C ASN A 223 -7.25 -18.83 1.60
N ASP A 224 -6.80 -17.95 0.72
CA ASP A 224 -5.52 -18.08 0.03
C ASP A 224 -4.35 -18.00 1.02
N THR A 225 -4.44 -17.08 2.00
CA THR A 225 -3.46 -16.94 3.07
C THR A 225 -3.48 -18.15 4.00
N TYR A 226 -4.66 -18.57 4.44
CA TYR A 226 -4.84 -19.68 5.37
C TYR A 226 -4.49 -21.02 4.73
N ASN A 227 -4.96 -21.27 3.51
CA ASN A 227 -4.69 -22.51 2.79
C ASN A 227 -3.20 -22.64 2.44
N SER A 228 -2.57 -21.58 1.95
CA SER A 228 -1.12 -21.60 1.68
C SER A 228 -0.31 -21.83 2.95
N THR A 229 -0.76 -21.33 4.08
CA THR A 229 -0.11 -21.53 5.38
C THR A 229 -0.29 -22.96 5.89
N ILE A 230 -1.50 -23.52 5.77
CA ILE A 230 -1.79 -24.91 6.18
C ILE A 230 -1.10 -25.90 5.26
N GLU A 231 -1.08 -25.69 3.95
CA GLU A 231 -0.39 -26.56 3.01
C GLU A 231 1.10 -26.62 3.32
N ASN A 232 1.75 -25.45 3.55
CA ASN A 232 3.14 -25.38 3.95
C ASN A 232 3.40 -26.02 5.32
N TYR A 233 2.47 -25.86 6.28
CA TYR A 233 2.57 -26.49 7.58
C TYR A 233 2.47 -28.01 7.49
N ASN A 234 1.54 -28.55 6.70
CA ASN A 234 1.35 -29.98 6.48
C ASN A 234 2.53 -30.61 5.74
N ILE A 235 3.15 -29.91 4.78
CA ILE A 235 4.36 -30.35 4.08
C ILE A 235 5.53 -30.46 5.09
N ASN A 236 5.71 -29.47 5.96
CA ASN A 236 6.78 -29.45 6.95
C ASN A 236 6.62 -30.50 8.05
N LEU A 237 5.39 -30.95 8.33
CA LEU A 237 5.11 -32.01 9.29
C LEU A 237 5.15 -33.42 8.69
N GLY A 238 5.44 -33.56 7.39
CA GLY A 238 5.47 -34.86 6.71
C GLY A 238 4.11 -35.57 6.67
N ARG A 239 3.02 -34.84 6.89
CA ARG A 239 1.67 -35.37 6.77
C ARG A 239 1.20 -35.27 5.31
N THR A 240 1.67 -36.18 4.48
CA THR A 240 0.98 -36.50 3.23
C THR A 240 -0.37 -37.16 3.57
N ARG A 241 -1.43 -36.67 2.97
CA ARG A 241 -2.76 -37.30 3.03
C ARG A 241 -2.72 -38.68 2.38
#